data_54a5ac0edfc226d1d3632cb951d66df7
#
_entry.id   54a5ac0edfc226d1d3632cb951d66df7
#
_cell.length_a   1.000
_cell.length_b   1.000
_cell.length_c   1.000
_cell.angle_alpha   90.00
_cell.angle_beta   90.00
_cell.angle_gamma   90.00
#
_symmetry.space_group_name_H-M   'P 1'
#
loop_
_entity.id
_entity.type
_entity.pdbx_description
1 polymer ?
#
loop_
_entity_poly.entity_id
_entity_poly.type
_entity_poly.pdbx_seq_one_letter_code
_entity_poly.pdbx_strand_id
1 'polypeptide(L)'
;MYQLRNLGEATWYSFTQALNTFMSFLPSLLVALIVLVVGWFIAGFLARLIARGLNAIGLERAVERSGIGHFIEQSGSRWTMSEIIAALIKWSIFLIFIQAAASLLGMAQITTIINSVILFIPKLIVALAIIVIGTLIARFVGGLVRGALAEMEVGAAGLFARLAQYTIIGFAIVAAFNQIGVAQTVVNTLLIGLIGSLALALGLAFGLGGREVAAQITRSWYNKGMDLADKIRQRSESFQHNDLYTPRVGGPRRIEPRTGD
;
A
#
# COMPACT_ATOMS: atom_id res chain seq x y z
N MET A 1 -58.05 -43.92 -8.57
CA MET A 1 -58.62 -43.41 -7.28
C MET A 1 -57.53 -43.16 -6.19
N TYR A 2 -56.50 -43.98 -6.07
CA TYR A 2 -55.40 -43.73 -5.05
C TYR A 2 -54.64 -42.46 -5.24
N GLN A 3 -54.44 -41.96 -6.44
CA GLN A 3 -53.70 -40.73 -6.71
C GLN A 3 -54.43 -39.44 -6.27
N LEU A 4 -55.74 -39.41 -6.39
CA LEU A 4 -56.56 -38.25 -5.99
C LEU A 4 -56.68 -38.13 -4.45
N ARG A 5 -56.67 -39.26 -3.75
CA ARG A 5 -56.67 -39.29 -2.27
C ARG A 5 -55.35 -38.75 -1.71
N ASN A 6 -54.20 -39.10 -2.33
CA ASN A 6 -52.90 -38.60 -1.95
C ASN A 6 -52.74 -37.10 -2.23
N LEU A 7 -53.38 -36.56 -3.26
CA LEU A 7 -53.38 -35.09 -3.55
C LEU A 7 -54.18 -34.32 -2.49
N GLY A 8 -55.33 -34.85 -2.06
CA GLY A 8 -56.14 -34.21 -1.02
C GLY A 8 -55.44 -34.21 0.37
N GLU A 9 -54.80 -35.31 0.72
CA GLU A 9 -54.02 -35.41 1.96
C GLU A 9 -52.77 -34.51 1.92
N ALA A 10 -52.07 -34.41 0.78
CA ALA A 10 -50.92 -33.57 0.59
C ALA A 10 -51.27 -32.08 0.64
N THR A 11 -52.41 -31.66 0.06
CA THR A 11 -52.88 -30.28 0.12
C THR A 11 -53.31 -29.89 1.52
N TRP A 12 -54.01 -30.77 2.26
CA TRP A 12 -54.39 -30.55 3.63
C TRP A 12 -53.17 -30.45 4.55
N TYR A 13 -52.20 -31.33 4.39
CA TYR A 13 -50.95 -31.29 5.12
C TYR A 13 -50.15 -29.97 4.87
N SER A 14 -50.06 -29.55 3.60
CA SER A 14 -49.41 -28.30 3.22
C SER A 14 -50.12 -27.06 3.83
N PHE A 15 -51.46 -27.09 3.85
CA PHE A 15 -52.25 -26.00 4.46
C PHE A 15 -52.05 -25.93 5.99
N THR A 16 -52.11 -27.09 6.68
CA THR A 16 -51.87 -27.12 8.13
C THR A 16 -50.45 -26.74 8.49
N GLN A 17 -49.47 -27.14 7.69
CA GLN A 17 -48.08 -26.72 7.86
C GLN A 17 -47.90 -25.19 7.65
N ALA A 18 -48.54 -24.61 6.64
CA ALA A 18 -48.53 -23.18 6.40
C ALA A 18 -49.16 -22.42 7.58
N LEU A 19 -50.28 -22.87 8.12
CA LEU A 19 -50.90 -22.28 9.32
C LEU A 19 -50.01 -22.37 10.55
N ASN A 20 -49.39 -23.53 10.79
CA ASN A 20 -48.48 -23.70 11.92
C ASN A 20 -47.24 -22.78 11.77
N THR A 21 -46.71 -22.66 10.57
CA THR A 21 -45.60 -21.73 10.27
C THR A 21 -46.01 -20.26 10.53
N PHE A 22 -47.21 -19.88 10.10
CA PHE A 22 -47.75 -18.55 10.35
C PHE A 22 -47.97 -18.28 11.84
N MET A 23 -48.52 -19.22 12.58
CA MET A 23 -48.74 -19.13 14.03
C MET A 23 -47.41 -19.01 14.81
N SER A 24 -46.37 -19.74 14.39
CA SER A 24 -45.03 -19.64 15.01
C SER A 24 -44.27 -18.38 14.62
N PHE A 25 -44.62 -17.76 13.49
CA PHE A 25 -44.00 -16.51 13.03
C PHE A 25 -44.38 -15.31 13.90
N LEU A 26 -45.61 -15.22 14.41
CA LEU A 26 -46.09 -14.13 15.22
C LEU A 26 -45.27 -13.93 16.53
N PRO A 27 -45.04 -14.97 17.34
CA PRO A 27 -44.18 -14.82 18.54
C PRO A 27 -42.74 -14.49 18.16
N SER A 28 -42.21 -15.08 17.11
CA SER A 28 -40.83 -14.77 16.62
C SER A 28 -40.69 -13.32 16.18
N LEU A 29 -41.72 -12.75 15.55
CA LEU A 29 -41.76 -11.35 15.13
C LEU A 29 -41.71 -10.41 16.34
N LEU A 30 -42.45 -10.70 17.41
CA LEU A 30 -42.43 -9.90 18.64
C LEU A 30 -41.03 -9.93 19.29
N VAL A 31 -40.43 -11.11 19.38
CA VAL A 31 -39.06 -11.25 19.92
C VAL A 31 -38.05 -10.51 19.04
N ALA A 32 -38.16 -10.62 17.73
CA ALA A 32 -37.29 -9.93 16.79
C ALA A 32 -37.41 -8.39 16.95
N LEU A 33 -38.64 -7.88 17.12
CA LEU A 33 -38.87 -6.46 17.34
C LEU A 33 -38.23 -5.96 18.68
N ILE A 34 -38.35 -6.74 19.76
CA ILE A 34 -37.68 -6.44 21.02
C ILE A 34 -36.17 -6.40 20.85
N VAL A 35 -35.61 -7.40 20.15
CA VAL A 35 -34.16 -7.47 19.85
C VAL A 35 -33.68 -6.23 19.07
N LEU A 36 -34.46 -5.77 18.09
CA LEU A 36 -34.13 -4.57 17.32
C LEU A 36 -34.18 -3.31 18.17
N VAL A 37 -35.19 -3.14 19.03
CA VAL A 37 -35.30 -1.97 19.94
C VAL A 37 -34.13 -1.95 20.92
N VAL A 38 -33.85 -3.07 21.57
CA VAL A 38 -32.72 -3.21 22.50
C VAL A 38 -31.40 -2.96 21.77
N GLY A 39 -31.25 -3.53 20.57
CA GLY A 39 -30.06 -3.35 19.73
C GLY A 39 -29.82 -1.90 19.36
N TRP A 40 -30.85 -1.14 19.05
CA TRP A 40 -30.73 0.30 18.75
C TRP A 40 -30.15 1.09 19.92
N PHE A 41 -30.64 0.83 21.14
CA PHE A 41 -30.13 1.50 22.35
C PHE A 41 -28.70 1.10 22.66
N ILE A 42 -28.35 -0.20 22.56
CA ILE A 42 -27.00 -0.70 22.81
C ILE A 42 -26.03 -0.14 21.77
N ALA A 43 -26.38 -0.20 20.48
CA ALA A 43 -25.55 0.34 19.41
C ALA A 43 -25.28 1.84 19.60
N GLY A 44 -26.30 2.61 19.95
CA GLY A 44 -26.17 4.04 20.23
C GLY A 44 -25.31 4.35 21.45
N PHE A 45 -25.38 3.53 22.51
CA PHE A 45 -24.56 3.67 23.70
C PHE A 45 -23.08 3.37 23.40
N LEU A 46 -22.79 2.21 22.79
CA LEU A 46 -21.44 1.79 22.43
C LEU A 46 -20.78 2.77 21.46
N ALA A 47 -21.49 3.23 20.44
CA ALA A 47 -20.98 4.22 19.49
C ALA A 47 -20.53 5.51 20.16
N ARG A 48 -21.31 6.02 21.11
CA ARG A 48 -20.95 7.22 21.88
C ARG A 48 -19.71 6.99 22.76
N LEU A 49 -19.58 5.80 23.34
CA LEU A 49 -18.41 5.44 24.15
C LEU A 49 -17.15 5.40 23.28
N ILE A 50 -17.25 4.79 22.11
CA ILE A 50 -16.14 4.68 21.15
C ILE A 50 -15.77 6.05 20.57
N ALA A 51 -16.76 6.90 20.23
CA ALA A 51 -16.49 8.27 19.78
C ALA A 51 -15.68 9.07 20.82
N ARG A 52 -16.05 8.95 22.10
CA ARG A 52 -15.30 9.59 23.19
C ARG A 52 -13.88 9.05 23.30
N GLY A 53 -13.69 7.74 23.17
CA GLY A 53 -12.38 7.10 23.16
C GLY A 53 -11.49 7.57 22.00
N LEU A 54 -12.04 7.65 20.78
CA LEU A 54 -11.32 8.12 19.60
C LEU A 54 -10.89 9.60 19.76
N ASN A 55 -11.78 10.44 20.29
CA ASN A 55 -11.45 11.85 20.56
C ASN A 55 -10.37 11.98 21.65
N ALA A 56 -10.38 11.12 22.67
CA ALA A 56 -9.38 11.12 23.73
C ALA A 56 -7.97 10.73 23.21
N ILE A 57 -7.89 9.85 22.21
CA ILE A 57 -6.62 9.46 21.56
C ILE A 57 -6.10 10.57 20.63
N GLY A 58 -6.91 11.59 20.35
CA GLY A 58 -6.52 12.73 19.51
C GLY A 58 -6.62 12.44 18.01
N LEU A 59 -7.51 11.55 17.60
CA LEU A 59 -7.78 11.24 16.18
C LEU A 59 -8.09 12.51 15.38
N GLU A 60 -8.86 13.43 15.93
CA GLU A 60 -9.22 14.70 15.31
C GLU A 60 -7.97 15.53 14.95
N ARG A 61 -6.99 15.60 15.86
CA ARG A 61 -5.72 16.30 15.59
C ARG A 61 -4.90 15.64 14.46
N ALA A 62 -4.95 14.31 14.36
CA ALA A 62 -4.29 13.58 13.27
C ALA A 62 -4.95 13.89 11.92
N VAL A 63 -6.29 13.94 11.90
CA VAL A 63 -7.09 14.28 10.71
C VAL A 63 -6.87 15.73 10.28
N GLU A 64 -6.88 16.69 11.20
CA GLU A 64 -6.57 18.10 10.92
C GLU A 64 -5.14 18.24 10.34
N ARG A 65 -4.15 17.59 10.95
CA ARG A 65 -2.77 17.58 10.47
C ARG A 65 -2.61 16.90 9.10
N SER A 66 -3.45 15.94 8.77
CA SER A 66 -3.45 15.30 7.45
C SER A 66 -4.04 16.20 6.35
N GLY A 67 -4.80 17.26 6.71
CA GLY A 67 -5.54 18.16 5.82
C GLY A 67 -6.80 17.58 5.21
N ILE A 68 -7.14 16.35 5.58
CA ILE A 68 -8.41 15.72 5.17
C ILE A 68 -9.58 16.47 5.83
N GLY A 69 -9.40 16.98 7.06
CA GLY A 69 -10.38 17.79 7.77
C GLY A 69 -10.87 18.98 6.95
N HIS A 70 -9.94 19.74 6.39
CA HIS A 70 -10.25 20.90 5.53
C HIS A 70 -11.03 20.51 4.27
N PHE A 71 -10.76 19.35 3.69
CA PHE A 71 -11.49 18.82 2.54
C PHE A 71 -12.94 18.43 2.89
N ILE A 72 -13.14 17.86 4.08
CA ILE A 72 -14.47 17.51 4.63
C ILE A 72 -15.28 18.78 4.90
N GLU A 73 -14.68 19.80 5.50
CA GLU A 73 -15.32 21.10 5.74
C GLU A 73 -15.74 21.80 4.45
N GLN A 74 -14.88 21.79 3.42
CA GLN A 74 -15.20 22.36 2.10
C GLN A 74 -16.34 21.63 1.40
N SER A 75 -16.57 20.35 1.69
CA SER A 75 -17.70 19.59 1.14
C SER A 75 -19.05 19.94 1.76
N GLY A 76 -19.09 20.89 2.72
CA GLY A 76 -20.29 21.32 3.43
C GLY A 76 -20.76 20.33 4.51
N SER A 77 -20.01 19.29 4.77
CA SER A 77 -20.33 18.34 5.83
C SER A 77 -19.85 18.87 7.18
N ARG A 78 -20.78 18.87 8.16
CA ARG A 78 -20.46 19.21 9.56
C ARG A 78 -19.95 18.01 10.38
N TRP A 79 -19.77 16.86 9.75
CA TRP A 79 -19.38 15.63 10.43
C TRP A 79 -17.88 15.58 10.61
N THR A 80 -17.47 15.35 11.85
CA THR A 80 -16.06 15.08 12.16
C THR A 80 -15.69 13.65 11.77
N MET A 81 -14.40 13.36 11.58
CA MET A 81 -13.94 12.01 11.26
C MET A 81 -14.29 11.02 12.39
N SER A 82 -14.19 11.46 13.63
CA SER A 82 -14.59 10.69 14.80
C SER A 82 -16.08 10.33 14.79
N GLU A 83 -16.95 11.25 14.34
CA GLU A 83 -18.39 11.00 14.19
C GLU A 83 -18.69 10.03 13.05
N ILE A 84 -17.96 10.11 11.93
CA ILE A 84 -18.09 9.17 10.81
C ILE A 84 -17.74 7.75 11.28
N ILE A 85 -16.60 7.58 11.96
CA ILE A 85 -16.18 6.27 12.48
C ILE A 85 -17.18 5.76 13.53
N ALA A 86 -17.65 6.63 14.43
CA ALA A 86 -18.65 6.25 15.43
C ALA A 86 -19.98 5.86 14.78
N ALA A 87 -20.40 6.52 13.71
CA ALA A 87 -21.59 6.16 12.94
C ALA A 87 -21.42 4.79 12.27
N LEU A 88 -20.26 4.53 11.65
CA LEU A 88 -19.95 3.22 11.05
C LEU A 88 -20.01 2.09 12.11
N ILE A 89 -19.43 2.31 13.27
CA ILE A 89 -19.47 1.34 14.38
C ILE A 89 -20.88 1.16 14.90
N LYS A 90 -21.66 2.24 15.05
CA LYS A 90 -23.07 2.18 15.43
C LYS A 90 -23.85 1.28 14.47
N TRP A 91 -23.71 1.51 13.17
CA TRP A 91 -24.38 0.72 12.15
C TRP A 91 -23.90 -0.73 12.16
N SER A 92 -22.59 -0.98 12.36
CA SER A 92 -22.05 -2.34 12.48
C SER A 92 -22.69 -3.11 13.62
N ILE A 93 -22.75 -2.51 14.82
CA ILE A 93 -23.36 -3.13 15.99
C ILE A 93 -24.86 -3.33 15.77
N PHE A 94 -25.55 -2.34 15.21
CA PHE A 94 -26.98 -2.47 14.93
C PHE A 94 -27.30 -3.56 13.89
N LEU A 95 -26.44 -3.72 12.86
CA LEU A 95 -26.56 -4.81 11.89
C LEU A 95 -26.44 -6.21 12.53
N ILE A 96 -25.66 -6.36 13.61
CA ILE A 96 -25.59 -7.62 14.37
C ILE A 96 -26.96 -7.94 14.98
N PHE A 97 -27.65 -6.94 15.52
CA PHE A 97 -29.01 -7.14 16.06
C PHE A 97 -30.05 -7.38 14.95
N ILE A 98 -29.91 -6.71 13.80
CA ILE A 98 -30.74 -7.01 12.62
C ILE A 98 -30.50 -8.46 12.13
N GLN A 99 -29.25 -8.91 12.12
CA GLN A 99 -28.90 -10.29 11.77
C GLN A 99 -29.53 -11.29 12.77
N ALA A 100 -29.46 -11.01 14.05
CA ALA A 100 -30.11 -11.84 15.09
C ALA A 100 -31.63 -11.88 14.91
N ALA A 101 -32.27 -10.74 14.64
CA ALA A 101 -33.70 -10.66 14.35
C ALA A 101 -34.09 -11.46 13.07
N ALA A 102 -33.30 -11.30 12.00
CA ALA A 102 -33.52 -12.06 10.76
C ALA A 102 -33.35 -13.58 10.96
N SER A 103 -32.41 -13.99 11.81
CA SER A 103 -32.20 -15.38 12.18
C SER A 103 -33.40 -15.95 12.96
N LEU A 104 -33.97 -15.18 13.90
CA LEU A 104 -35.17 -15.56 14.64
C LEU A 104 -36.39 -15.75 13.72
N LEU A 105 -36.45 -15.00 12.62
CA LEU A 105 -37.50 -15.08 11.60
C LEU A 105 -37.23 -16.18 10.56
N GLY A 106 -36.10 -16.94 10.69
CA GLY A 106 -35.76 -18.03 9.76
C GLY A 106 -35.22 -17.52 8.41
N MET A 107 -34.81 -16.25 8.27
CA MET A 107 -34.42 -15.63 7.01
C MET A 107 -32.92 -15.84 6.74
N ALA A 108 -32.49 -17.09 6.53
CA ALA A 108 -31.07 -17.45 6.40
C ALA A 108 -30.32 -16.69 5.27
N GLN A 109 -30.96 -16.43 4.14
CA GLN A 109 -30.37 -15.70 3.03
C GLN A 109 -30.06 -14.24 3.39
N ILE A 110 -30.98 -13.57 4.12
CA ILE A 110 -30.81 -12.20 4.58
C ILE A 110 -29.69 -12.14 5.61
N THR A 111 -29.62 -13.11 6.51
CA THR A 111 -28.55 -13.24 7.50
C THR A 111 -27.16 -13.29 6.83
N THR A 112 -27.02 -14.01 5.74
CA THR A 112 -25.75 -14.10 4.99
C THR A 112 -25.36 -12.76 4.37
N ILE A 113 -26.31 -12.04 3.78
CA ILE A 113 -26.09 -10.72 3.20
C ILE A 113 -25.65 -9.72 4.28
N ILE A 114 -26.39 -9.68 5.40
CA ILE A 114 -26.08 -8.79 6.53
C ILE A 114 -24.69 -9.10 7.08
N ASN A 115 -24.32 -10.37 7.23
CA ASN A 115 -22.99 -10.77 7.67
C ASN A 115 -21.88 -10.22 6.76
N SER A 116 -22.09 -10.25 5.45
CA SER A 116 -21.15 -9.68 4.49
C SER A 116 -20.95 -8.15 4.69
N VAL A 117 -22.03 -7.44 5.00
CA VAL A 117 -22.00 -6.00 5.30
C VAL A 117 -21.32 -5.73 6.65
N ILE A 118 -21.58 -6.53 7.67
CA ILE A 118 -20.92 -6.42 8.99
C ILE A 118 -19.40 -6.55 8.83
N LEU A 119 -18.93 -7.54 8.05
CA LEU A 119 -17.51 -7.78 7.80
C LEU A 119 -16.86 -6.69 6.92
N PHE A 120 -17.65 -5.93 6.18
CA PHE A 120 -17.17 -4.82 5.35
C PHE A 120 -16.81 -3.58 6.19
N ILE A 121 -17.57 -3.29 7.26
CA ILE A 121 -17.39 -2.07 8.06
C ILE A 121 -16.00 -1.95 8.71
N PRO A 122 -15.44 -2.99 9.37
CA PRO A 122 -14.08 -2.94 9.87
C PRO A 122 -13.03 -2.66 8.78
N LYS A 123 -13.21 -3.22 7.58
CA LYS A 123 -12.32 -2.96 6.45
C LYS A 123 -12.36 -1.49 6.02
N LEU A 124 -13.54 -0.89 6.03
CA LEU A 124 -13.72 0.53 5.73
C LEU A 124 -13.04 1.44 6.75
N ILE A 125 -13.14 1.10 8.05
CA ILE A 125 -12.45 1.84 9.12
C ILE A 125 -10.93 1.79 8.95
N VAL A 126 -10.39 0.60 8.65
CA VAL A 126 -8.95 0.45 8.38
C VAL A 126 -8.53 1.20 7.12
N ALA A 127 -9.35 1.20 6.06
CA ALA A 127 -9.08 1.98 4.85
C ALA A 127 -9.02 3.49 5.13
N LEU A 128 -9.93 4.02 5.96
CA LEU A 128 -9.89 5.42 6.40
C LEU A 128 -8.61 5.72 7.20
N ALA A 129 -8.21 4.82 8.09
CA ALA A 129 -6.96 4.95 8.83
C ALA A 129 -5.73 4.97 7.90
N ILE A 130 -5.72 4.12 6.87
CA ILE A 130 -4.64 4.11 5.85
C ILE A 130 -4.56 5.45 5.13
N ILE A 131 -5.69 6.06 4.75
CA ILE A 131 -5.71 7.36 4.08
C ILE A 131 -5.17 8.46 5.02
N VAL A 132 -5.60 8.49 6.29
CA VAL A 132 -5.12 9.47 7.27
C VAL A 132 -3.61 9.32 7.50
N ILE A 133 -3.15 8.13 7.81
CA ILE A 133 -1.72 7.85 8.05
C ILE A 133 -0.90 8.12 6.79
N GLY A 134 -1.38 7.66 5.63
CA GLY A 134 -0.71 7.88 4.34
C GLY A 134 -0.54 9.35 3.99
N THR A 135 -1.55 10.18 4.25
CA THR A 135 -1.45 11.63 4.03
C THR A 135 -0.53 12.33 5.03
N LEU A 136 -0.45 11.86 6.28
CA LEU A 136 0.53 12.34 7.25
C LEU A 136 1.97 12.03 6.79
N ILE A 137 2.21 10.79 6.37
CA ILE A 137 3.50 10.36 5.82
C ILE A 137 3.84 11.17 4.56
N ALA A 138 2.89 11.37 3.65
CA ALA A 138 3.08 12.13 2.43
C ALA A 138 3.52 13.58 2.72
N ARG A 139 2.91 14.23 3.70
CA ARG A 139 3.30 15.59 4.12
C ARG A 139 4.67 15.62 4.75
N PHE A 140 4.98 14.66 5.61
CA PHE A 140 6.29 14.55 6.24
C PHE A 140 7.39 14.38 5.18
N VAL A 141 7.23 13.42 4.26
CA VAL A 141 8.19 13.16 3.18
C VAL A 141 8.30 14.36 2.23
N GLY A 142 7.16 14.98 1.86
CA GLY A 142 7.16 16.20 1.05
C GLY A 142 7.93 17.34 1.71
N GLY A 143 7.82 17.49 3.03
CA GLY A 143 8.59 18.45 3.82
C GLY A 143 10.10 18.16 3.79
N LEU A 144 10.50 16.91 3.96
CA LEU A 144 11.90 16.49 3.87
C LEU A 144 12.49 16.76 2.48
N VAL A 145 11.77 16.38 1.42
CA VAL A 145 12.20 16.63 0.02
C VAL A 145 12.37 18.11 -0.23
N ARG A 146 11.42 18.92 0.25
CA ARG A 146 11.50 20.38 0.10
C ARG A 146 12.71 20.97 0.83
N GLY A 147 12.98 20.53 2.07
CA GLY A 147 14.13 20.96 2.85
C GLY A 147 15.45 20.60 2.17
N ALA A 148 15.62 19.34 1.81
CA ALA A 148 16.83 18.85 1.15
C ALA A 148 17.14 19.57 -0.19
N LEU A 149 16.11 19.79 -1.01
CA LEU A 149 16.29 20.49 -2.29
C LEU A 149 16.45 22.00 -2.16
N ALA A 150 15.92 22.61 -1.10
CA ALA A 150 16.11 24.03 -0.81
C ALA A 150 17.57 24.32 -0.42
N GLU A 151 18.24 23.43 0.33
CA GLU A 151 19.66 23.53 0.67
C GLU A 151 20.58 23.43 -0.57
N MET A 152 20.11 22.76 -1.62
CA MET A 152 20.83 22.59 -2.90
C MET A 152 20.56 23.74 -3.90
N GLU A 153 19.82 24.78 -3.49
CA GLU A 153 19.41 25.93 -4.33
C GLU A 153 18.63 25.53 -5.61
N VAL A 154 17.95 24.36 -5.58
CA VAL A 154 17.16 23.86 -6.72
C VAL A 154 15.87 24.68 -6.82
N GLY A 155 15.75 25.53 -7.85
CA GLY A 155 14.60 26.41 -8.06
C GLY A 155 13.24 25.69 -8.17
N ALA A 156 13.23 24.36 -8.44
CA ALA A 156 12.04 23.53 -8.54
C ALA A 156 11.74 22.70 -7.26
N ALA A 157 12.37 23.01 -6.11
CA ALA A 157 12.21 22.27 -4.86
C ALA A 157 10.73 22.04 -4.47
N GLY A 158 9.89 23.06 -4.66
CA GLY A 158 8.46 22.97 -4.38
C GLY A 158 7.70 22.01 -5.30
N LEU A 159 8.11 21.86 -6.56
CA LEU A 159 7.51 20.95 -7.51
C LEU A 159 7.81 19.48 -7.13
N PHE A 160 9.09 19.17 -6.85
CA PHE A 160 9.49 17.81 -6.44
C PHE A 160 8.86 17.41 -5.12
N ALA A 161 8.76 18.32 -4.15
CA ALA A 161 8.09 18.06 -2.89
C ALA A 161 6.60 17.72 -3.08
N ARG A 162 5.89 18.47 -3.94
CA ARG A 162 4.48 18.19 -4.28
C ARG A 162 4.34 16.87 -5.03
N LEU A 163 5.23 16.59 -5.96
CA LEU A 163 5.21 15.32 -6.70
C LEU A 163 5.38 14.13 -5.77
N ALA A 164 6.37 14.16 -4.87
CA ALA A 164 6.56 13.14 -3.86
C ALA A 164 5.31 12.97 -2.96
N GLN A 165 4.75 14.09 -2.49
CA GLN A 165 3.55 14.07 -1.66
C GLN A 165 2.35 13.46 -2.37
N TYR A 166 2.04 13.87 -3.60
CA TYR A 166 0.89 13.33 -4.35
C TYR A 166 1.11 11.87 -4.74
N THR A 167 2.34 11.46 -5.02
CA THR A 167 2.66 10.05 -5.28
C THR A 167 2.33 9.18 -4.06
N ILE A 168 2.76 9.59 -2.86
CA ILE A 168 2.47 8.83 -1.62
C ILE A 168 0.97 8.83 -1.32
N ILE A 169 0.26 9.96 -1.51
CA ILE A 169 -1.20 10.01 -1.37
C ILE A 169 -1.87 9.05 -2.35
N GLY A 170 -1.45 9.01 -3.60
CA GLY A 170 -1.96 8.09 -4.61
C GLY A 170 -1.79 6.62 -4.17
N PHE A 171 -0.62 6.24 -3.67
CA PHE A 171 -0.40 4.90 -3.11
C PHE A 171 -1.26 4.62 -1.87
N ALA A 172 -1.45 5.58 -0.99
CA ALA A 172 -2.32 5.44 0.18
C ALA A 172 -3.79 5.20 -0.23
N ILE A 173 -4.27 5.90 -1.25
CA ILE A 173 -5.62 5.69 -1.81
C ILE A 173 -5.75 4.28 -2.40
N VAL A 174 -4.77 3.83 -3.20
CA VAL A 174 -4.76 2.46 -3.75
C VAL A 174 -4.74 1.41 -2.64
N ALA A 175 -3.91 1.60 -1.62
CA ALA A 175 -3.86 0.71 -0.45
C ALA A 175 -5.21 0.68 0.29
N ALA A 176 -5.89 1.81 0.44
CA ALA A 176 -7.21 1.89 1.05
C ALA A 176 -8.27 1.14 0.22
N PHE A 177 -8.26 1.26 -1.11
CA PHE A 177 -9.15 0.47 -1.99
C PHE A 177 -8.89 -1.03 -1.87
N ASN A 178 -7.62 -1.44 -1.83
CA ASN A 178 -7.26 -2.84 -1.61
C ASN A 178 -7.74 -3.37 -0.25
N GLN A 179 -7.69 -2.54 0.79
CA GLN A 179 -8.17 -2.89 2.13
C GLN A 179 -9.68 -3.14 2.17
N ILE A 180 -10.45 -2.35 1.44
CA ILE A 180 -11.91 -2.51 1.32
C ILE A 180 -12.26 -3.82 0.59
N GLY A 181 -11.43 -4.25 -0.34
CA GLY A 181 -11.65 -5.47 -1.12
C GLY A 181 -12.58 -5.30 -2.31
N VAL A 182 -12.99 -4.05 -2.63
CA VAL A 182 -13.84 -3.75 -3.79
C VAL A 182 -12.98 -3.61 -5.03
N ALA A 183 -13.33 -4.37 -6.06
CA ALA A 183 -12.67 -4.33 -7.37
C ALA A 183 -11.13 -4.44 -7.34
N GLN A 184 -10.58 -5.22 -6.40
CA GLN A 184 -9.13 -5.39 -6.21
C GLN A 184 -8.40 -5.73 -7.51
N THR A 185 -8.97 -6.61 -8.33
CA THR A 185 -8.38 -6.99 -9.61
C THR A 185 -8.27 -5.79 -10.55
N VAL A 186 -9.30 -4.95 -10.63
CA VAL A 186 -9.31 -3.76 -11.49
C VAL A 186 -8.29 -2.73 -11.00
N VAL A 187 -8.29 -2.43 -9.69
CA VAL A 187 -7.35 -1.48 -9.08
C VAL A 187 -5.91 -1.94 -9.27
N ASN A 188 -5.61 -3.21 -9.01
CA ASN A 188 -4.26 -3.76 -9.18
C ASN A 188 -3.84 -3.78 -10.65
N THR A 189 -4.72 -4.13 -11.58
CA THR A 189 -4.41 -4.12 -13.02
C THR A 189 -4.11 -2.69 -13.51
N LEU A 190 -4.91 -1.71 -13.11
CA LEU A 190 -4.66 -0.30 -13.42
C LEU A 190 -3.34 0.20 -12.83
N LEU A 191 -3.05 -0.18 -11.58
CA LEU A 191 -1.80 0.20 -10.92
C LEU A 191 -0.58 -0.41 -11.61
N ILE A 192 -0.63 -1.70 -11.93
CA ILE A 192 0.45 -2.40 -12.66
C ILE A 192 0.64 -1.75 -14.05
N GLY A 193 -0.45 -1.45 -14.75
CA GLY A 193 -0.41 -0.77 -16.04
C GLY A 193 0.22 0.63 -15.94
N LEU A 194 -0.18 1.41 -14.94
CA LEU A 194 0.37 2.75 -14.70
C LEU A 194 1.87 2.69 -14.34
N ILE A 195 2.25 1.86 -13.36
CA ILE A 195 3.64 1.73 -12.95
C ILE A 195 4.48 1.16 -14.10
N GLY A 196 3.97 0.15 -14.81
CA GLY A 196 4.65 -0.46 -15.95
C GLY A 196 4.88 0.55 -17.08
N SER A 197 3.88 1.36 -17.41
CA SER A 197 4.03 2.40 -18.44
C SER A 197 5.03 3.48 -18.05
N LEU A 198 5.03 3.93 -16.79
CA LEU A 198 6.02 4.87 -16.26
C LEU A 198 7.43 4.28 -16.26
N ALA A 199 7.58 3.02 -15.84
CA ALA A 199 8.86 2.33 -15.84
C ALA A 199 9.43 2.18 -17.26
N LEU A 200 8.58 1.82 -18.24
CA LEU A 200 8.97 1.76 -19.65
C LEU A 200 9.33 3.14 -20.19
N ALA A 201 8.52 4.16 -19.90
CA ALA A 201 8.79 5.52 -20.36
C ALA A 201 10.12 6.05 -19.82
N LEU A 202 10.38 5.89 -18.52
CA LEU A 202 11.64 6.31 -17.89
C LEU A 202 12.80 5.44 -18.37
N GLY A 203 12.63 4.12 -18.46
CA GLY A 203 13.64 3.20 -18.94
C GLY A 203 14.08 3.51 -20.38
N LEU A 204 13.12 3.79 -21.27
CA LEU A 204 13.41 4.21 -22.64
C LEU A 204 14.03 5.61 -22.70
N ALA A 205 13.51 6.57 -21.94
CA ALA A 205 14.05 7.92 -21.90
C ALA A 205 15.52 7.95 -21.46
N PHE A 206 15.84 7.27 -20.35
CA PHE A 206 17.22 7.18 -19.85
C PHE A 206 18.07 6.22 -20.66
N GLY A 207 17.51 5.10 -21.14
CA GLY A 207 18.22 4.11 -21.96
C GLY A 207 18.64 4.67 -23.32
N LEU A 208 17.72 5.31 -24.03
CA LEU A 208 18.02 5.91 -25.35
C LEU A 208 18.74 7.24 -25.20
N GLY A 209 18.33 8.09 -24.26
CA GLY A 209 18.97 9.39 -24.01
C GLY A 209 20.37 9.29 -23.38
N GLY A 210 20.61 8.26 -22.56
CA GLY A 210 21.90 8.02 -21.91
C GLY A 210 22.91 7.24 -22.75
N ARG A 211 22.51 6.72 -23.92
CA ARG A 211 23.36 5.86 -24.79
C ARG A 211 24.67 6.53 -25.18
N GLU A 212 24.63 7.82 -25.47
CA GLU A 212 25.82 8.56 -25.91
C GLU A 212 26.79 8.80 -24.75
N VAL A 213 26.30 9.11 -23.56
CA VAL A 213 27.10 9.27 -22.34
C VAL A 213 27.73 7.92 -21.95
N ALA A 214 26.97 6.85 -21.98
CA ALA A 214 27.48 5.49 -21.72
C ALA A 214 28.57 5.09 -22.73
N ALA A 215 28.39 5.40 -24.02
CA ALA A 215 29.40 5.15 -25.05
C ALA A 215 30.68 5.94 -24.81
N GLN A 216 30.59 7.20 -24.38
CA GLN A 216 31.76 8.04 -24.06
C GLN A 216 32.53 7.49 -22.87
N ILE A 217 31.81 7.10 -21.78
CA ILE A 217 32.45 6.51 -20.61
C ILE A 217 33.17 5.21 -20.95
N THR A 218 32.51 4.34 -21.71
CA THR A 218 33.09 3.05 -22.12
C THR A 218 34.32 3.25 -23.01
N ARG A 219 34.29 4.17 -23.98
CA ARG A 219 35.44 4.53 -24.80
C ARG A 219 36.59 5.11 -23.96
N SER A 220 36.29 5.97 -22.99
CA SER A 220 37.31 6.54 -22.11
C SER A 220 38.02 5.48 -21.27
N TRP A 221 37.30 4.49 -20.78
CA TRP A 221 37.86 3.37 -20.03
C TRP A 221 38.69 2.45 -20.89
N TYR A 222 38.20 2.15 -22.11
CA TYR A 222 38.93 1.35 -23.09
C TYR A 222 40.25 2.01 -23.48
N ASN A 223 40.23 3.31 -23.79
CA ASN A 223 41.44 4.06 -24.18
C ASN A 223 42.46 4.13 -23.01
N LYS A 224 41.99 4.36 -21.77
CA LYS A 224 42.89 4.31 -20.60
C LYS A 224 43.51 2.94 -20.37
N GLY A 225 42.77 1.86 -20.65
CA GLY A 225 43.29 0.51 -20.59
C GLY A 225 44.37 0.23 -21.63
N MET A 226 44.17 0.72 -22.85
CA MET A 226 45.16 0.62 -23.93
C MET A 226 46.41 1.42 -23.61
N ASP A 227 46.28 2.67 -23.16
CA ASP A 227 47.43 3.51 -22.77
C ASP A 227 48.28 2.88 -21.65
N LEU A 228 47.62 2.20 -20.70
CA LEU A 228 48.32 1.47 -19.63
C LEU A 228 49.07 0.26 -20.19
N ALA A 229 48.45 -0.48 -21.09
CA ALA A 229 49.10 -1.65 -21.75
C ALA A 229 50.29 -1.23 -22.55
N ASP A 230 50.21 -0.13 -23.33
CA ASP A 230 51.32 0.39 -24.13
C ASP A 230 52.46 0.91 -23.23
N LYS A 231 52.15 1.58 -22.12
CA LYS A 231 53.18 2.00 -21.16
C LYS A 231 53.91 0.84 -20.51
N ILE A 232 53.20 -0.25 -20.18
CA ILE A 232 53.81 -1.47 -19.65
C ILE A 232 54.71 -2.11 -20.69
N ARG A 233 54.28 -2.17 -21.95
CA ARG A 233 55.07 -2.74 -23.07
C ARG A 233 56.33 -1.93 -23.32
N GLN A 234 56.25 -0.62 -23.42
CA GLN A 234 57.42 0.27 -23.57
C GLN A 234 58.41 0.10 -22.40
N ARG A 235 57.90 -0.03 -21.18
CA ARG A 235 58.74 -0.23 -19.99
C ARG A 235 59.49 -1.59 -20.05
N SER A 236 58.81 -2.66 -20.49
CA SER A 236 59.44 -3.97 -20.64
C SER A 236 60.51 -3.97 -21.76
N GLU A 237 60.28 -3.29 -22.87
CA GLU A 237 61.25 -3.11 -23.95
C GLU A 237 62.48 -2.30 -23.49
N SER A 238 62.27 -1.24 -22.70
CA SER A 238 63.37 -0.45 -22.16
C SER A 238 64.27 -1.21 -21.17
N PHE A 239 63.70 -2.12 -20.38
CA PHE A 239 64.49 -3.02 -19.50
C PHE A 239 65.32 -4.02 -20.33
N GLN A 240 64.79 -4.63 -21.38
CA GLN A 240 65.52 -5.54 -22.23
C GLN A 240 66.65 -4.86 -22.99
N HIS A 241 66.46 -3.62 -23.42
CA HIS A 241 67.52 -2.87 -24.12
C HIS A 241 68.67 -2.42 -23.20
N ASN A 242 68.37 -2.13 -21.93
CA ASN A 242 69.39 -1.70 -20.94
C ASN A 242 70.26 -2.87 -20.47
N ASP A 243 69.74 -4.11 -20.47
CA ASP A 243 70.51 -5.31 -20.11
C ASP A 243 71.52 -5.70 -21.20
N LEU A 244 71.33 -5.26 -22.47
CA LEU A 244 72.25 -5.51 -23.57
C LEU A 244 73.45 -4.54 -23.56
N TYR A 245 73.37 -3.41 -22.81
CA TYR A 245 74.43 -2.39 -22.72
C TYR A 245 75.17 -2.36 -21.40
N THR A 246 75.03 -3.35 -20.52
CA THR A 246 75.91 -3.43 -19.35
C THR A 246 77.27 -3.89 -19.77
N PRO A 247 78.32 -3.06 -19.70
CA PRO A 247 79.66 -3.47 -19.98
C PRO A 247 80.06 -4.58 -18.99
N ARG A 248 80.57 -5.69 -19.49
CA ARG A 248 81.18 -6.73 -18.66
C ARG A 248 82.34 -6.07 -17.89
N VAL A 249 82.09 -5.61 -16.69
CA VAL A 249 83.14 -5.13 -15.77
C VAL A 249 83.89 -6.33 -15.23
N GLY A 250 85.10 -6.45 -15.69
CA GLY A 250 86.19 -7.07 -14.93
C GLY A 250 86.26 -8.58 -14.88
N GLY A 251 87.02 -9.17 -15.79
CA GLY A 251 87.63 -10.49 -15.56
C GLY A 251 88.49 -10.50 -14.31
N PRO A 252 88.78 -11.66 -13.71
CA PRO A 252 89.48 -11.79 -12.46
C PRO A 252 90.90 -11.26 -12.56
N ARG A 253 91.31 -10.37 -11.67
CA ARG A 253 92.67 -9.92 -11.45
C ARG A 253 93.52 -11.13 -11.07
N ARG A 254 94.51 -11.50 -11.90
CA ARG A 254 95.53 -12.44 -11.57
C ARG A 254 96.40 -11.87 -10.45
N ILE A 255 96.43 -12.47 -9.30
CA ILE A 255 97.35 -12.14 -8.21
C ILE A 255 98.65 -12.81 -8.52
N GLU A 256 99.73 -12.04 -8.90
CA GLU A 256 101.10 -12.52 -8.97
C GLU A 256 101.67 -12.68 -7.55
N PRO A 257 102.34 -13.79 -7.27
CA PRO A 257 103.02 -13.99 -6.00
C PRO A 257 104.32 -13.13 -5.99
N ARG A 258 104.43 -12.32 -4.98
CA ARG A 258 105.62 -11.51 -4.62
C ARG A 258 106.61 -12.47 -3.97
N THR A 259 107.65 -12.88 -4.74
CA THR A 259 108.83 -13.49 -4.25
C THR A 259 109.69 -12.47 -3.57
N GLY A 260 110.20 -12.83 -2.37
CA GLY A 260 111.02 -12.07 -1.46
C GLY A 260 112.40 -11.69 -1.94
N ASP A 261 112.92 -10.69 -1.35
CA ASP A 261 114.22 -10.69 -0.59
C ASP A 261 114.14 -9.52 0.38
#